data_c7c506c6916938d72a77e2b652d29b7d
#
_entry.id   c7c506c6916938d72a77e2b652d29b7d
#
_cell.length_a   1.000
_cell.length_b   1.000
_cell.length_c   1.000
_cell.angle_alpha   90.00
_cell.angle_beta   90.00
_cell.angle_gamma   90.00
#
_symmetry.space_group_name_H-M   'P 1'
#
loop_
_entity.id
_entity.type
_entity.pdbx_description
1 polymer ?
#
loop_
_entity_poly.entity_id
_entity_poly.type
_entity_poly.pdbx_seq_one_letter_code
_entity_poly.pdbx_strand_id
1 'polypeptide(L)'
;MAIRPDKNGDNRESFLVSRSLKLLPRHTFVVSYADTGWTHVGYVYQACNFLYTGLSAKRLDTYQPEGKHGRNYDKNNHSDLHQTRNPKHRYVYLVGTKNDKKKMIKELKYKVLDKYPKGDETRYDTDNPKITIPIKVVE
;
A
#
# COMPACT_ATOMS: atom_id res chain seq x y z
N MET A 1 3.37 8.60 6.39
CA MET A 1 3.37 8.47 7.85
C MET A 1 2.90 7.07 8.18
N ALA A 2 3.73 6.26 8.78
CA ALA A 2 3.32 4.93 9.25
C ALA A 2 2.66 5.10 10.64
N ILE A 3 1.39 4.75 10.74
CA ILE A 3 0.71 4.71 12.03
C ILE A 3 1.13 3.40 12.69
N ARG A 4 1.80 3.48 13.83
CA ARG A 4 2.18 2.29 14.60
C ARG A 4 0.95 1.75 15.32
N PRO A 5 0.64 0.45 15.21
CA PRO A 5 -0.32 -0.16 16.10
C PRO A 5 0.23 -0.06 17.53
N ASP A 6 -0.53 0.52 18.44
CA ASP A 6 -0.07 0.50 19.82
C ASP A 6 -0.30 -0.88 20.45
N LYS A 7 0.43 -1.15 21.52
CA LYS A 7 0.51 -2.47 22.17
C LYS A 7 -0.82 -2.97 22.76
N ASN A 8 -1.86 -2.17 22.73
CA ASN A 8 -3.12 -2.45 23.42
C ASN A 8 -4.22 -3.05 22.54
N GLY A 9 -3.94 -3.31 21.25
CA GLY A 9 -4.90 -3.96 20.35
C GLY A 9 -6.15 -3.13 20.04
N ASP A 10 -6.13 -1.84 20.35
CA ASP A 10 -7.23 -0.93 20.07
C ASP A 10 -7.33 -0.66 18.56
N ASN A 11 -8.55 -0.62 18.02
CA ASN A 11 -8.85 -0.34 16.61
C ASN A 11 -8.63 1.15 16.25
N ARG A 12 -7.60 1.78 16.77
CA ARG A 12 -7.35 3.23 16.62
C ARG A 12 -7.06 3.61 15.18
N GLU A 13 -6.31 2.78 14.46
CA GLU A 13 -5.98 3.05 13.07
C GLU A 13 -7.24 3.01 12.19
N SER A 14 -8.06 1.97 12.32
CA SER A 14 -9.30 1.86 11.56
C SER A 14 -10.30 2.95 11.96
N PHE A 15 -10.33 3.35 13.22
CA PHE A 15 -11.12 4.49 13.69
C PHE A 15 -10.66 5.79 13.03
N LEU A 16 -9.36 6.08 13.06
CA LEU A 16 -8.80 7.27 12.44
C LEU A 16 -9.10 7.31 10.93
N VAL A 17 -8.81 6.21 10.23
CA VAL A 17 -9.07 6.11 8.78
C VAL A 17 -10.56 6.32 8.48
N SER A 18 -11.45 5.62 9.16
CA SER A 18 -12.89 5.73 8.92
C SER A 18 -13.45 7.13 9.21
N ARG A 19 -12.91 7.83 10.21
CA ARG A 19 -13.28 9.23 10.50
C ARG A 19 -12.75 10.19 9.44
N SER A 20 -11.51 10.01 9.00
CA SER A 20 -10.90 10.83 7.95
C SER A 20 -11.67 10.69 6.63
N LEU A 21 -12.12 9.48 6.27
CA LEU A 21 -12.91 9.26 5.06
C LEU A 21 -14.22 10.05 5.03
N LYS A 22 -14.84 10.29 6.21
CA LYS A 22 -16.08 11.08 6.32
C LYS A 22 -15.91 12.57 6.04
N LEU A 23 -14.67 13.06 6.10
CA LEU A 23 -14.34 14.47 5.83
C LEU A 23 -14.11 14.74 4.34
N LEU A 24 -14.02 13.70 3.53
CA LEU A 24 -13.74 13.84 2.11
C LEU A 24 -15.02 14.19 1.32
N PRO A 25 -14.89 14.98 0.25
CA PRO A 25 -16.02 15.33 -0.61
C PRO A 25 -16.56 14.09 -1.34
N ARG A 26 -17.83 14.16 -1.74
CA ARG A 26 -18.45 13.10 -2.58
C ARG A 26 -17.69 12.95 -3.90
N HIS A 27 -17.81 11.77 -4.51
CA HIS A 27 -17.09 11.40 -5.76
C HIS A 27 -15.57 11.36 -5.64
N THR A 28 -15.04 11.09 -4.44
CA THR A 28 -13.61 10.90 -4.21
C THR A 28 -13.25 9.41 -4.23
N PHE A 29 -12.23 9.07 -5.02
CA PHE A 29 -11.56 7.77 -4.97
C PHE A 29 -10.37 7.86 -4.04
N VAL A 30 -10.34 7.03 -2.99
CA VAL A 30 -9.21 6.92 -2.08
C VAL A 30 -8.49 5.61 -2.38
N VAL A 31 -7.23 5.70 -2.78
CA VAL A 31 -6.41 4.51 -3.09
C VAL A 31 -5.35 4.35 -2.02
N SER A 32 -5.22 3.15 -1.50
CA SER A 32 -4.19 2.81 -0.52
C SER A 32 -3.52 1.48 -0.82
N TYR A 33 -2.35 1.29 -0.27
CA TYR A 33 -1.50 0.14 -0.54
C TYR A 33 -0.95 -0.48 0.74
N ALA A 34 -0.97 -1.82 0.80
CA ALA A 34 -0.27 -2.59 1.82
C ALA A 34 0.91 -3.33 1.18
N ASP A 35 2.10 -3.17 1.76
CA ASP A 35 3.34 -3.68 1.17
C ASP A 35 3.55 -5.15 1.52
N THR A 36 3.60 -6.01 0.50
CA THR A 36 3.85 -7.45 0.70
C THR A 36 5.25 -7.75 1.23
N GLY A 37 6.20 -6.82 1.03
CA GLY A 37 7.56 -6.94 1.56
C GLY A 37 7.61 -7.03 3.09
N TRP A 38 6.61 -6.46 3.75
CA TRP A 38 6.42 -6.50 5.20
C TRP A 38 5.34 -7.50 5.63
N THR A 39 4.93 -8.41 4.74
CA THR A 39 3.83 -9.35 4.96
C THR A 39 2.46 -8.71 5.21
N HIS A 40 2.32 -7.39 5.00
CA HIS A 40 1.08 -6.67 5.21
C HIS A 40 0.03 -7.03 4.17
N VAL A 41 -1.14 -7.44 4.63
CA VAL A 41 -2.31 -7.69 3.78
C VAL A 41 -3.33 -6.54 3.82
N GLY A 42 -3.14 -5.55 4.71
CA GLY A 42 -3.98 -4.36 4.78
C GLY A 42 -5.24 -4.52 5.63
N TYR A 43 -5.17 -5.19 6.77
CA TYR A 43 -6.32 -5.38 7.66
C TYR A 43 -7.03 -4.09 8.07
N VAL A 44 -6.30 -2.98 8.22
CA VAL A 44 -6.90 -1.66 8.51
C VAL A 44 -7.88 -1.25 7.42
N TYR A 45 -7.49 -1.44 6.15
CA TYR A 45 -8.35 -1.12 5.00
C TYR A 45 -9.53 -2.07 4.90
N GLN A 46 -9.33 -3.36 5.18
CA GLN A 46 -10.42 -4.35 5.24
C GLN A 46 -11.43 -3.99 6.32
N ALA A 47 -10.96 -3.60 7.51
CA ALA A 47 -11.81 -3.15 8.62
C ALA A 47 -12.59 -1.87 8.28
N CYS A 48 -12.09 -1.04 7.37
CA CYS A 48 -12.75 0.18 6.89
C CYS A 48 -13.61 -0.05 5.63
N ASN A 49 -13.84 -1.30 5.22
CA ASN A 49 -14.64 -1.67 4.05
C ASN A 49 -14.11 -1.12 2.70
N PHE A 50 -12.81 -1.03 2.55
CA PHE A 50 -12.20 -0.74 1.25
C PHE A 50 -12.45 -1.92 0.29
N LEU A 51 -12.62 -1.61 -0.99
CA LEU A 51 -12.66 -2.60 -2.05
C LEU A 51 -11.25 -3.11 -2.33
N TYR A 52 -11.07 -4.41 -2.44
CA TYR A 52 -9.80 -4.98 -2.82
C TYR A 52 -9.70 -5.12 -4.34
N THR A 53 -8.61 -4.64 -4.91
CA THR A 53 -8.40 -4.64 -6.38
C THR A 53 -7.14 -5.39 -6.81
N GLY A 54 -6.66 -6.28 -5.97
CA GLY A 54 -5.53 -7.16 -6.28
C GLY A 54 -4.16 -6.53 -6.00
N LEU A 55 -3.15 -7.16 -6.53
CA LEU A 55 -1.76 -6.73 -6.39
C LEU A 55 -1.39 -5.72 -7.47
N SER A 56 -0.55 -4.76 -7.12
CA SER A 56 0.14 -3.92 -8.09
C SER A 56 1.22 -4.72 -8.83
N ALA A 57 1.62 -4.25 -10.01
CA ALA A 57 2.75 -4.85 -10.72
C ALA A 57 4.06 -4.70 -9.92
N LYS A 58 4.94 -5.67 -10.06
CA LYS A 58 6.33 -5.54 -9.62
C LYS A 58 6.99 -4.40 -10.40
N ARG A 59 7.80 -3.61 -9.72
CA ARG A 59 8.54 -2.51 -10.34
C ARG A 59 10.03 -2.68 -10.10
N LEU A 60 10.84 -2.25 -11.07
CA LEU A 60 12.26 -2.03 -10.89
C LEU A 60 12.47 -0.55 -10.55
N ASP A 61 13.11 -0.31 -9.42
CA ASP A 61 13.53 1.03 -9.00
C ASP A 61 15.06 1.09 -8.95
N THR A 62 15.58 2.29 -9.04
CA THR A 62 16.99 2.53 -8.80
C THR A 62 17.35 2.21 -7.36
N TYR A 63 18.44 1.48 -7.18
CA TYR A 63 18.96 1.16 -5.86
C TYR A 63 19.89 2.29 -5.37
N GLN A 64 19.74 2.65 -4.11
CA GLN A 64 20.66 3.55 -3.43
C GLN A 64 21.33 2.83 -2.27
N PRO A 65 22.67 2.69 -2.29
CA PRO A 65 23.41 2.26 -1.12
C PRO A 65 23.17 3.21 0.06
N GLU A 66 23.41 2.73 1.26
CA GLU A 66 23.32 3.53 2.49
C GLU A 66 21.90 3.96 2.91
N GLY A 67 20.86 3.29 2.43
CA GLY A 67 19.48 3.55 2.85
C GLY A 67 18.93 4.92 2.46
N LYS A 68 19.60 5.64 1.56
CA LYS A 68 19.09 6.92 1.05
C LYS A 68 17.85 6.73 0.21
N HIS A 69 16.93 7.66 0.31
CA HIS A 69 15.70 7.62 -0.48
C HIS A 69 16.02 7.81 -1.96
N GLY A 70 15.32 7.09 -2.86
CA GLY A 70 15.52 7.15 -4.30
C GLY A 70 15.41 8.54 -4.95
N ARG A 71 14.89 9.55 -4.23
CA ARG A 71 14.92 10.96 -4.65
C ARG A 71 16.30 11.57 -4.70
N ASN A 72 17.23 11.02 -3.92
CA ASN A 72 18.63 11.50 -3.84
C ASN A 72 19.54 10.65 -4.72
N TYR A 73 19.00 10.10 -5.79
CA TYR A 73 19.70 9.24 -6.72
C TYR A 73 20.81 10.00 -7.44
N ASP A 74 22.04 9.50 -7.31
CA ASP A 74 23.19 9.98 -8.05
C ASP A 74 23.41 9.09 -9.28
N LYS A 75 23.08 9.62 -10.44
CA LYS A 75 23.26 8.94 -11.72
C LYS A 75 24.71 8.57 -12.04
N ASN A 76 25.65 9.31 -11.50
CA ASN A 76 27.07 9.13 -11.84
C ASN A 76 27.68 7.92 -11.11
N ASN A 77 27.16 7.60 -9.92
CA ASN A 77 27.75 6.57 -9.07
C ASN A 77 27.01 5.24 -9.07
N HIS A 78 25.70 5.21 -9.41
CA HIS A 78 24.86 4.04 -9.20
C HIS A 78 23.84 3.80 -10.34
N SER A 79 24.15 4.22 -11.56
CA SER A 79 23.21 4.14 -12.70
C SER A 79 22.83 2.71 -13.11
N ASP A 80 23.66 1.73 -12.77
CA ASP A 80 23.51 0.32 -13.12
C ASP A 80 22.84 -0.53 -12.01
N LEU A 81 22.61 0.05 -10.83
CA LEU A 81 22.03 -0.66 -9.71
C LEU A 81 20.52 -0.44 -9.63
N HIS A 82 19.79 -1.56 -9.64
CA HIS A 82 18.35 -1.57 -9.50
C HIS A 82 17.92 -2.48 -8.34
N GLN A 83 16.74 -2.23 -7.82
CA GLN A 83 16.10 -3.08 -6.84
C GLN A 83 14.68 -3.42 -7.31
N THR A 84 14.26 -4.66 -7.08
CA THR A 84 12.88 -5.04 -7.34
C THR A 84 12.01 -4.59 -6.17
N ARG A 85 11.00 -3.76 -6.44
CA ARG A 85 9.94 -3.48 -5.48
C ARG A 85 8.93 -4.61 -5.44
N ASN A 86 8.60 -5.04 -4.24
CA ASN A 86 7.54 -5.99 -4.03
C ASN A 86 6.19 -5.41 -4.52
N PRO A 87 5.31 -6.27 -5.06
CA PRO A 87 3.95 -5.85 -5.36
C PRO A 87 3.24 -5.45 -4.05
N LYS A 88 2.25 -4.59 -4.18
CA LYS A 88 1.46 -4.11 -3.04
C LYS A 88 0.00 -4.49 -3.22
N HIS A 89 -0.64 -4.91 -2.15
CA HIS A 89 -2.10 -5.04 -2.13
C HIS A 89 -2.73 -3.66 -2.30
N ARG A 90 -3.59 -3.51 -3.30
CA ARG A 90 -4.25 -2.25 -3.60
C ARG A 90 -5.69 -2.26 -3.14
N TYR A 91 -6.04 -1.25 -2.39
CA TYR A 91 -7.37 -1.02 -1.82
C TYR A 91 -7.93 0.29 -2.32
N VAL A 92 -9.23 0.31 -2.59
CA VAL A 92 -9.93 1.50 -3.07
C VAL A 92 -11.17 1.74 -2.22
N TYR A 93 -11.34 2.96 -1.74
CA TYR A 93 -12.56 3.40 -1.08
C TYR A 93 -13.27 4.45 -1.91
N LEU A 94 -14.59 4.32 -2.04
CA LEU A 94 -15.42 5.22 -2.81
C LEU A 94 -16.22 6.10 -1.85
N VAL A 95 -15.99 7.42 -1.93
CA VAL A 95 -16.70 8.39 -1.09
C VAL A 95 -17.94 8.89 -1.82
N GLY A 96 -19.12 8.62 -1.26
CA GLY A 96 -20.38 9.06 -1.84
C GLY A 96 -21.58 8.25 -1.39
N THR A 97 -22.73 8.60 -1.92
CA THR A 97 -23.98 7.85 -1.70
C THR A 97 -23.93 6.48 -2.37
N LYS A 98 -24.87 5.62 -2.07
CA LYS A 98 -25.01 4.30 -2.71
C LYS A 98 -25.07 4.40 -4.25
N ASN A 99 -25.78 5.42 -4.76
CA ASN A 99 -25.89 5.65 -6.20
C ASN A 99 -24.58 6.18 -6.81
N ASP A 100 -23.88 7.06 -6.09
CA ASP A 100 -22.56 7.55 -6.50
C ASP A 100 -21.58 6.37 -6.64
N LYS A 101 -21.53 5.51 -5.62
CA LYS A 101 -20.63 4.34 -5.61
C LYS A 101 -20.92 3.39 -6.77
N LYS A 102 -22.17 3.17 -7.14
CA LYS A 102 -22.51 2.35 -8.32
C LYS A 102 -21.96 2.92 -9.63
N LYS A 103 -21.98 4.24 -9.78
CA LYS A 103 -21.40 4.92 -10.95
C LYS A 103 -19.87 4.86 -10.92
N MET A 104 -19.27 5.18 -9.78
CA MET A 104 -17.83 5.18 -9.58
C MET A 104 -17.18 3.82 -9.81
N ILE A 105 -17.85 2.72 -9.44
CA ILE A 105 -17.35 1.36 -9.72
C ILE A 105 -17.20 1.12 -11.23
N LYS A 106 -18.10 1.65 -12.06
CA LYS A 106 -18.01 1.53 -13.51
C LYS A 106 -16.85 2.33 -14.11
N GLU A 107 -16.46 3.41 -13.44
CA GLU A 107 -15.33 4.26 -13.84
C GLU A 107 -13.98 3.73 -13.32
N LEU A 108 -14.01 2.80 -12.36
CA LEU A 108 -12.81 2.27 -11.74
C LEU A 108 -12.01 1.44 -12.75
N LYS A 109 -10.74 1.82 -12.96
CA LYS A 109 -9.82 1.12 -13.88
C LYS A 109 -9.39 -0.27 -13.40
N TYR A 110 -9.69 -0.61 -12.15
CA TYR A 110 -9.24 -1.85 -11.52
C TYR A 110 -10.44 -2.76 -11.26
N LYS A 111 -10.26 -4.05 -11.57
CA LYS A 111 -11.26 -5.05 -11.24
C LYS A 111 -11.34 -5.21 -9.72
N VAL A 112 -12.55 -5.11 -9.17
CA VAL A 112 -12.80 -5.41 -7.76
C VAL A 112 -12.85 -6.93 -7.58
N LEU A 113 -12.17 -7.44 -6.56
CA LEU A 113 -12.11 -8.84 -6.20
C LEU A 113 -13.06 -9.12 -5.01
N ASP A 114 -13.71 -10.27 -5.03
CA ASP A 114 -14.73 -10.63 -4.04
C ASP A 114 -14.16 -11.03 -2.67
N LYS A 115 -12.86 -11.36 -2.63
CA LYS A 115 -12.20 -11.84 -1.42
C LYS A 115 -11.01 -10.98 -1.05
N TYR A 116 -10.92 -10.67 0.24
CA TYR A 116 -9.71 -10.07 0.81
C TYR A 116 -8.57 -11.07 0.92
N PRO A 117 -7.31 -10.62 0.73
CA PRO A 117 -6.16 -11.43 1.05
C PRO A 117 -6.13 -11.70 2.56
N LYS A 118 -5.65 -12.87 2.92
CA LYS A 118 -5.39 -13.26 4.30
C LYS A 118 -3.90 -13.51 4.47
N GLY A 119 -3.38 -13.23 5.63
CA GLY A 119 -1.98 -13.48 5.99
C GLY A 119 -1.83 -13.72 7.48
N ASP A 120 -0.67 -14.20 7.86
CA ASP A 120 -0.36 -14.53 9.26
C ASP A 120 0.17 -13.31 10.03
N GLU A 121 -0.19 -12.11 9.61
CA GLU A 121 0.26 -10.87 10.23
C GLU A 121 -0.23 -10.78 11.66
N THR A 122 0.66 -11.00 12.56
CA THR A 122 0.39 -10.77 13.97
C THR A 122 0.98 -9.46 14.48
N ARG A 123 2.05 -8.95 13.85
CA ARG A 123 2.72 -7.71 14.28
C ARG A 123 3.58 -7.09 13.20
N TYR A 124 3.68 -5.76 13.24
CA TYR A 124 4.66 -4.98 12.51
C TYR A 124 5.99 -4.99 13.25
N ASP A 125 6.98 -5.65 12.70
CA ASP A 125 8.34 -5.62 13.22
C ASP A 125 9.12 -4.49 12.55
N THR A 126 9.32 -3.39 13.27
CA THR A 126 10.05 -2.22 12.80
C THR A 126 11.56 -2.41 12.89
N ASP A 127 12.02 -3.39 13.67
CA ASP A 127 13.42 -3.52 14.02
C ASP A 127 14.16 -4.45 13.06
N ASN A 128 13.43 -5.14 12.17
CA ASN A 128 14.01 -6.06 11.22
C ASN A 128 13.50 -5.81 9.78
N PRO A 129 13.89 -4.68 9.16
CA PRO A 129 13.49 -4.40 7.79
C PRO A 129 14.07 -5.46 6.85
N LYS A 130 13.24 -5.99 5.95
CA LYS A 130 13.73 -6.88 4.90
C LYS A 130 14.77 -6.15 4.06
N ILE A 131 15.98 -6.68 4.05
CA ILE A 131 17.06 -6.16 3.21
C ILE A 131 16.72 -6.48 1.76
N THR A 132 16.57 -5.44 0.94
CA THR A 132 16.44 -5.61 -0.50
C THR A 132 17.85 -5.78 -1.08
N ILE A 133 18.11 -6.94 -1.67
CA ILE A 133 19.39 -7.20 -2.33
C ILE A 133 19.41 -6.43 -3.65
N PRO A 134 20.42 -5.59 -3.91
CA PRO A 134 20.54 -4.90 -5.18
C PRO A 134 20.75 -5.91 -6.31
N ILE A 135 20.02 -5.70 -7.39
CA ILE A 135 20.13 -6.52 -8.60
C ILE A 135 20.86 -5.68 -9.64
N LYS A 136 21.97 -6.19 -10.14
CA LYS A 136 22.66 -5.63 -11.29
C LYS A 136 21.90 -6.06 -12.55
N VAL A 137 21.34 -5.10 -13.27
CA VAL A 137 20.74 -5.38 -14.57
C VAL A 137 21.86 -5.28 -15.61
N VAL A 138 22.19 -6.41 -16.22
CA VAL A 138 23.10 -6.46 -17.36
C VAL A 138 22.21 -6.21 -18.59
N GLU A 139 22.45 -5.11 -19.28
CA GLU A 139 21.86 -4.82 -20.58
C GLU A 139 22.40 -5.78 -21.66
#